data_3a52635bbeaf04bd71b3ff73d33f7555
#
_entry.id   3a52635bbeaf04bd71b3ff73d33f7555
#
_cell.length_a   1.000
_cell.length_b   1.000
_cell.length_c   1.000
_cell.angle_alpha   90.00
_cell.angle_beta   90.00
_cell.angle_gamma   90.00
#
_symmetry.space_group_name_H-M   'P 1'
#
loop_
_entity.id
_entity.type
_entity.pdbx_description
1 polymer ?
#
loop_
_entity_poly.entity_id
_entity_poly.type
_entity_poly.pdbx_seq_one_letter_code
_entity_poly.pdbx_strand_id
1 'polypeptide(L)'
;MATAVEIGDVAATRSALERAWERSDRLFDLLAEDAMLAQPIPLRQPFVFYLGHLPAFAWNTLGRRVLGRPALNSSFEQLFERGIDPVAVDAYVPANSWPGRQEVEAYRDHVRTDLRSALEDASFPRSGQQVVRMVFEHELMHQETLLYMMQQLPFDQKRRPAGHPRLPRGHGARMGRVHVPAGDIVLGTARGSIPFGWDNEFPTCPVDVSEFEIDAAPVRQSEFLRFVEAGGYEERRWWDEKGWTWRIRRGMSHPLSWKRAARGWICRTLFEEVVLEDVSDWPVYVSWAEAAAYARWKGGRLPTEAEFHRAAYGDDSPSVRPFPWGTAPPSTERGTFDFNTWSPTPVGSHRAGASEWGVLELVGNGWEWTGSAFAPFEGFERMASYPGYSADFFDGQHFVLLGASWATDAQLIRRSFRNWFQPNYPYMFAKFRCVYAN
;
A
#
# COMPACT_ATOMS: atom_id res chain seq x y z
N MET A 1 27.39 -12.36 19.08
CA MET A 1 26.22 -13.20 19.42
C MET A 1 25.00 -12.34 19.23
N ALA A 2 24.25 -12.53 18.14
CA ALA A 2 23.00 -11.84 17.93
C ALA A 2 21.99 -12.40 18.96
N THR A 3 21.50 -11.53 19.83
CA THR A 3 20.38 -11.85 20.74
C THR A 3 19.20 -12.27 19.86
N ALA A 4 18.69 -13.49 20.05
CA ALA A 4 17.47 -13.95 19.42
C ALA A 4 16.39 -12.89 19.68
N VAL A 5 15.84 -12.30 18.60
CA VAL A 5 14.67 -11.43 18.71
C VAL A 5 13.56 -12.29 19.33
N GLU A 6 13.10 -11.95 20.52
CA GLU A 6 11.99 -12.63 21.16
C GLU A 6 10.85 -12.75 20.15
N ILE A 7 10.46 -13.98 19.84
CA ILE A 7 9.29 -14.27 19.02
C ILE A 7 8.12 -13.66 19.79
N GLY A 8 7.61 -12.53 19.31
CA GLY A 8 6.69 -11.67 20.06
C GLY A 8 5.49 -12.44 20.60
N ASP A 9 5.07 -12.06 21.78
CA ASP A 9 3.98 -12.61 22.55
C ASP A 9 2.71 -12.85 21.69
N VAL A 10 2.24 -14.10 21.63
CA VAL A 10 0.99 -14.49 20.95
C VAL A 10 -0.19 -13.67 21.47
N ALA A 11 -0.22 -13.34 22.75
CA ALA A 11 -1.27 -12.54 23.37
C ALA A 11 -1.27 -11.08 22.81
N ALA A 12 -0.09 -10.48 22.62
CA ALA A 12 0.02 -9.17 22.02
C ALA A 12 -0.42 -9.19 20.54
N THR A 13 -0.04 -10.23 19.78
CA THR A 13 -0.46 -10.40 18.38
C THR A 13 -1.96 -10.66 18.28
N ARG A 14 -2.55 -11.46 19.17
CA ARG A 14 -4.00 -11.67 19.26
C ARG A 14 -4.73 -10.36 19.49
N SER A 15 -4.34 -9.57 20.48
CA SER A 15 -4.98 -8.28 20.76
C SER A 15 -4.88 -7.31 19.58
N ALA A 16 -3.77 -7.34 18.84
CA ALA A 16 -3.60 -6.55 17.62
C ALA A 16 -4.53 -7.05 16.50
N LEU A 17 -4.67 -8.36 16.32
CA LEU A 17 -5.57 -8.97 15.33
C LEU A 17 -7.03 -8.65 15.66
N GLU A 18 -7.45 -8.70 16.92
CA GLU A 18 -8.81 -8.32 17.33
C GLU A 18 -9.11 -6.85 16.99
N ARG A 19 -8.19 -5.94 17.26
CA ARG A 19 -8.34 -4.52 16.85
C ARG A 19 -8.39 -4.36 15.32
N ALA A 20 -7.62 -5.18 14.59
CA ALA A 20 -7.68 -5.17 13.12
C ALA A 20 -9.05 -5.64 12.62
N TRP A 21 -9.63 -6.70 13.20
CA TRP A 21 -10.98 -7.15 12.88
C TRP A 21 -12.05 -6.09 13.14
N GLU A 22 -11.99 -5.42 14.30
CA GLU A 22 -12.89 -4.31 14.60
C GLU A 22 -12.76 -3.14 13.60
N ARG A 23 -11.53 -2.87 13.13
CA ARG A 23 -11.30 -1.84 12.10
C ARG A 23 -11.90 -2.26 10.77
N SER A 24 -11.70 -3.51 10.34
CA SER A 24 -12.31 -4.03 9.11
C SER A 24 -13.84 -3.96 9.16
N ASP A 25 -14.45 -4.32 10.28
CA ASP A 25 -15.91 -4.23 10.45
C ASP A 25 -16.38 -2.78 10.29
N ARG A 26 -15.71 -1.83 10.95
CA ARG A 26 -16.02 -0.39 10.78
C ARG A 26 -15.86 0.07 9.33
N LEU A 27 -14.91 -0.46 8.57
CA LEU A 27 -14.78 -0.12 7.15
C LEU A 27 -15.95 -0.66 6.32
N PHE A 28 -16.36 -1.91 6.54
CA PHE A 28 -17.54 -2.46 5.87
C PHE A 28 -18.83 -1.73 6.25
N ASP A 29 -18.95 -1.22 7.47
CA ASP A 29 -20.11 -0.42 7.92
C ASP A 29 -20.19 0.97 7.26
N LEU A 30 -19.11 1.44 6.63
CA LEU A 30 -19.16 2.65 5.81
C LEU A 30 -19.85 2.43 4.46
N LEU A 31 -20.03 1.19 4.01
CA LEU A 31 -20.68 0.87 2.74
C LEU A 31 -22.19 0.87 2.89
N ALA A 32 -22.89 1.40 1.89
CA ALA A 32 -24.33 1.17 1.75
C ALA A 32 -24.57 -0.30 1.38
N GLU A 33 -25.76 -0.82 1.68
CA GLU A 33 -26.08 -2.24 1.48
C GLU A 33 -25.92 -2.67 0.02
N ASP A 34 -26.38 -1.86 -0.91
CA ASP A 34 -26.28 -2.07 -2.36
C ASP A 34 -24.83 -1.98 -2.89
N ALA A 35 -23.94 -1.32 -2.15
CA ALA A 35 -22.53 -1.23 -2.51
C ALA A 35 -21.76 -2.54 -2.26
N MET A 36 -22.27 -3.48 -1.49
CA MET A 36 -21.59 -4.75 -1.20
C MET A 36 -21.28 -5.57 -2.46
N LEU A 37 -22.12 -5.49 -3.48
CA LEU A 37 -21.92 -6.16 -4.77
C LEU A 37 -21.19 -5.29 -5.80
N ALA A 38 -20.85 -4.04 -5.47
CA ALA A 38 -20.14 -3.16 -6.38
C ALA A 38 -18.69 -3.62 -6.59
N GLN A 39 -18.27 -3.59 -7.84
CA GLN A 39 -16.90 -3.86 -8.30
C GLN A 39 -16.34 -2.59 -8.98
N PRO A 40 -15.94 -1.58 -8.21
CA PRO A 40 -15.57 -0.27 -8.77
C PRO A 40 -14.24 -0.29 -9.52
N ILE A 41 -13.43 -1.32 -9.33
CA ILE A 41 -12.14 -1.54 -10.01
C ILE A 41 -12.20 -2.89 -10.74
N PRO A 42 -12.05 -2.93 -12.08
CA PRO A 42 -12.19 -4.17 -12.86
C PRO A 42 -11.23 -5.31 -12.45
N LEU A 43 -10.03 -4.95 -11.93
CA LEU A 43 -9.03 -5.92 -11.47
C LEU A 43 -9.22 -6.31 -9.98
N ARG A 44 -10.34 -5.94 -9.37
CA ARG A 44 -10.68 -6.30 -7.99
C ARG A 44 -12.02 -7.04 -7.94
N GLN A 45 -12.22 -7.81 -6.92
CA GLN A 45 -13.49 -8.46 -6.63
C GLN A 45 -14.48 -7.46 -5.99
N PRO A 46 -15.79 -7.74 -5.95
CA PRO A 46 -16.75 -6.91 -5.23
C PRO A 46 -16.49 -6.92 -3.71
N PHE A 47 -17.03 -5.95 -2.97
CA PHE A 47 -16.79 -5.83 -1.53
C PHE A 47 -17.22 -7.06 -0.72
N VAL A 48 -18.30 -7.74 -1.10
CA VAL A 48 -18.75 -8.97 -0.45
C VAL A 48 -17.68 -10.07 -0.49
N PHE A 49 -16.87 -10.11 -1.56
CA PHE A 49 -15.74 -11.03 -1.62
C PHE A 49 -14.75 -10.76 -0.47
N TYR A 50 -14.37 -9.51 -0.24
CA TYR A 50 -13.41 -9.17 0.83
C TYR A 50 -13.97 -9.43 2.22
N LEU A 51 -15.28 -9.21 2.42
CA LEU A 51 -15.94 -9.56 3.68
C LEU A 51 -15.80 -11.06 4.02
N GLY A 52 -15.86 -11.92 3.00
CA GLY A 52 -15.67 -13.37 3.15
C GLY A 52 -14.22 -13.84 3.05
N HIS A 53 -13.39 -13.14 2.22
CA HIS A 53 -11.99 -13.51 1.99
C HIS A 53 -11.11 -13.38 3.24
N LEU A 54 -11.27 -12.32 4.01
CA LEU A 54 -10.49 -12.10 5.23
C LEU A 54 -10.66 -13.26 6.24
N PRO A 55 -11.88 -13.65 6.64
CA PRO A 55 -12.05 -14.80 7.53
C PRO A 55 -11.70 -16.13 6.83
N ALA A 56 -11.98 -16.32 5.55
CA ALA A 56 -11.64 -17.54 4.83
C ALA A 56 -10.11 -17.74 4.75
N PHE A 57 -9.35 -16.69 4.48
CA PHE A 57 -7.88 -16.74 4.52
C PHE A 57 -7.36 -17.12 5.89
N ALA A 58 -7.87 -16.47 6.94
CA ALA A 58 -7.50 -16.79 8.32
C ALA A 58 -7.84 -18.24 8.68
N TRP A 59 -9.03 -18.73 8.31
CA TRP A 59 -9.43 -20.11 8.58
C TRP A 59 -8.62 -21.12 7.78
N ASN A 60 -8.46 -20.92 6.47
CA ASN A 60 -7.73 -21.86 5.61
C ASN A 60 -6.25 -21.97 6.01
N THR A 61 -5.63 -20.86 6.43
CA THR A 61 -4.20 -20.86 6.80
C THR A 61 -3.98 -21.25 8.25
N LEU A 62 -4.67 -20.65 9.20
CA LEU A 62 -4.47 -20.89 10.62
C LEU A 62 -5.35 -22.03 11.14
N GLY A 63 -6.67 -21.99 10.91
CA GLY A 63 -7.61 -23.00 11.40
C GLY A 63 -7.34 -24.38 10.83
N ARG A 64 -7.26 -24.49 9.50
CA ARG A 64 -7.11 -25.78 8.83
C ARG A 64 -5.68 -26.28 8.77
N ARG A 65 -4.74 -25.46 8.25
CA ARG A 65 -3.37 -25.94 8.01
C ARG A 65 -2.52 -26.03 9.29
N VAL A 66 -2.68 -25.09 10.23
CA VAL A 66 -1.90 -25.10 11.47
C VAL A 66 -2.59 -25.90 12.57
N LEU A 67 -3.89 -25.66 12.80
CA LEU A 67 -4.63 -26.27 13.92
C LEU A 67 -5.32 -27.59 13.53
N GLY A 68 -5.29 -28.00 12.27
CA GLY A 68 -5.88 -29.27 11.79
C GLY A 68 -7.40 -29.33 11.93
N ARG A 69 -8.08 -28.18 12.02
CA ARG A 69 -9.54 -28.14 12.19
C ARG A 69 -10.28 -28.47 10.90
N PRO A 70 -11.50 -29.03 10.98
CA PRO A 70 -12.32 -29.29 9.80
C PRO A 70 -12.78 -28.00 9.12
N ALA A 71 -13.33 -28.11 7.91
CA ALA A 71 -13.99 -27.00 7.26
C ALA A 71 -15.23 -26.56 8.06
N LEU A 72 -15.42 -25.24 8.21
CA LEU A 72 -16.64 -24.67 8.77
C LEU A 72 -17.73 -24.52 7.69
N ASN A 73 -17.29 -24.05 6.52
CA ASN A 73 -18.13 -23.95 5.32
C ASN A 73 -17.24 -24.11 4.09
N SER A 74 -17.18 -25.32 3.55
CA SER A 74 -16.29 -25.64 2.42
C SER A 74 -16.59 -24.81 1.16
N SER A 75 -17.85 -24.47 0.94
CA SER A 75 -18.24 -23.63 -0.21
C SER A 75 -17.70 -22.21 -0.07
N PHE A 76 -17.79 -21.62 1.12
CA PHE A 76 -17.24 -20.29 1.39
C PHE A 76 -15.72 -20.27 1.41
N GLU A 77 -15.11 -21.28 2.03
CA GLU A 77 -13.66 -21.44 2.05
C GLU A 77 -13.08 -21.51 0.64
N GLN A 78 -13.76 -22.18 -0.29
CA GLN A 78 -13.36 -22.24 -1.70
C GLN A 78 -13.71 -20.96 -2.47
N LEU A 79 -14.92 -20.40 -2.28
CA LEU A 79 -15.38 -19.19 -2.97
C LEU A 79 -14.47 -17.99 -2.67
N PHE A 80 -14.08 -17.85 -1.40
CA PHE A 80 -13.31 -16.73 -0.90
C PHE A 80 -11.79 -16.97 -0.82
N GLU A 81 -11.30 -18.16 -1.24
CA GLU A 81 -9.87 -18.49 -1.20
C GLU A 81 -9.04 -17.72 -2.24
N ARG A 82 -9.65 -17.27 -3.33
CA ARG A 82 -8.92 -16.72 -4.48
C ARG A 82 -8.08 -15.51 -4.12
N GLY A 83 -6.83 -15.56 -4.61
CA GLY A 83 -5.88 -14.46 -4.54
C GLY A 83 -6.31 -13.21 -5.32
N ILE A 84 -5.50 -12.23 -5.22
CA ILE A 84 -5.70 -10.80 -5.35
C ILE A 84 -6.28 -10.35 -6.71
N ASP A 85 -5.92 -10.96 -7.82
CA ASP A 85 -6.35 -10.50 -9.13
C ASP A 85 -7.06 -11.59 -9.94
N PRO A 86 -8.22 -11.29 -10.53
CA PRO A 86 -8.78 -12.18 -11.53
C PRO A 86 -7.83 -12.24 -12.73
N VAL A 87 -7.11 -13.36 -12.86
CA VAL A 87 -6.10 -13.55 -13.93
C VAL A 87 -6.76 -13.74 -15.29
N ALA A 88 -8.08 -13.98 -15.34
CA ALA A 88 -8.83 -14.14 -16.57
C ALA A 88 -10.28 -13.64 -16.43
N VAL A 89 -10.84 -13.17 -17.53
CA VAL A 89 -12.26 -12.76 -17.64
C VAL A 89 -13.21 -13.90 -17.22
N ASP A 90 -12.80 -15.14 -17.36
CA ASP A 90 -13.57 -16.35 -16.99
C ASP A 90 -13.64 -16.61 -15.47
N ALA A 91 -12.91 -15.85 -14.67
CA ALA A 91 -12.96 -15.92 -13.21
C ALA A 91 -14.05 -15.03 -12.58
N TYR A 92 -14.86 -14.37 -13.42
CA TYR A 92 -15.97 -13.54 -12.97
C TYR A 92 -17.09 -14.37 -12.35
N VAL A 93 -17.37 -14.16 -11.09
CA VAL A 93 -18.54 -14.74 -10.41
C VAL A 93 -19.73 -13.82 -10.68
N PRO A 94 -20.83 -14.33 -11.27
CA PRO A 94 -22.01 -13.50 -11.52
C PRO A 94 -22.53 -12.85 -10.24
N ALA A 95 -23.03 -11.63 -10.33
CA ALA A 95 -23.49 -10.87 -9.16
C ALA A 95 -24.58 -11.58 -8.33
N ASN A 96 -25.43 -12.36 -8.97
CA ASN A 96 -26.47 -13.16 -8.31
C ASN A 96 -25.98 -14.47 -7.67
N SER A 97 -24.69 -14.78 -7.80
CA SER A 97 -24.07 -15.98 -7.20
C SER A 97 -23.33 -15.68 -5.90
N TRP A 98 -23.25 -14.40 -5.50
CA TRP A 98 -22.65 -14.03 -4.23
C TRP A 98 -23.64 -14.24 -3.08
N PRO A 99 -23.16 -14.78 -1.93
CA PRO A 99 -24.00 -14.89 -0.73
C PRO A 99 -24.38 -13.52 -0.19
N GLY A 100 -25.48 -13.47 0.59
CA GLY A 100 -25.92 -12.26 1.26
C GLY A 100 -24.95 -11.79 2.35
N ARG A 101 -24.89 -10.47 2.60
CA ARG A 101 -24.02 -9.87 3.61
C ARG A 101 -24.14 -10.58 4.97
N GLN A 102 -25.35 -10.78 5.47
CA GLN A 102 -25.61 -11.41 6.79
C GLN A 102 -25.07 -12.85 6.87
N GLU A 103 -25.16 -13.60 5.78
CA GLU A 103 -24.65 -14.99 5.74
C GLU A 103 -23.12 -15.02 5.82
N VAL A 104 -22.45 -14.08 5.11
CA VAL A 104 -20.99 -13.95 5.16
C VAL A 104 -20.52 -13.43 6.52
N GLU A 105 -21.25 -12.49 7.13
CA GLU A 105 -20.97 -12.01 8.49
C GLU A 105 -21.11 -13.11 9.53
N ALA A 106 -22.12 -13.97 9.44
CA ALA A 106 -22.28 -15.12 10.33
C ALA A 106 -21.09 -16.11 10.21
N TYR A 107 -20.62 -16.36 8.98
CA TYR A 107 -19.41 -17.16 8.75
C TYR A 107 -18.17 -16.49 9.36
N ARG A 108 -17.96 -15.20 9.13
CA ARG A 108 -16.88 -14.39 9.72
C ARG A 108 -16.86 -14.52 11.23
N ASP A 109 -18.00 -14.34 11.88
CA ASP A 109 -18.12 -14.34 13.33
C ASP A 109 -17.83 -15.72 13.93
N HIS A 110 -18.24 -16.79 13.24
CA HIS A 110 -17.90 -18.15 13.62
C HIS A 110 -16.39 -18.39 13.54
N VAL A 111 -15.74 -18.04 12.40
CA VAL A 111 -14.29 -18.15 12.25
C VAL A 111 -13.54 -17.39 13.34
N ARG A 112 -13.92 -16.14 13.60
CA ARG A 112 -13.26 -15.29 14.62
C ARG A 112 -13.43 -15.85 16.02
N THR A 113 -14.59 -16.40 16.34
CA THR A 113 -14.85 -17.04 17.64
C THR A 113 -13.95 -18.24 17.86
N ASP A 114 -13.85 -19.12 16.87
CA ASP A 114 -13.01 -20.32 16.94
C ASP A 114 -11.51 -19.99 17.00
N LEU A 115 -11.06 -19.02 16.19
CA LEU A 115 -9.66 -18.58 16.21
C LEU A 115 -9.31 -17.87 17.54
N ARG A 116 -10.21 -17.06 18.09
CA ARG A 116 -10.00 -16.42 19.41
C ARG A 116 -9.79 -17.46 20.49
N SER A 117 -10.67 -18.45 20.56
CA SER A 117 -10.55 -19.56 21.51
C SER A 117 -9.23 -20.33 21.34
N ALA A 118 -8.82 -20.60 20.10
CA ALA A 118 -7.58 -21.30 19.82
C ALA A 118 -6.32 -20.49 20.21
N LEU A 119 -6.35 -19.18 20.02
CA LEU A 119 -5.24 -18.28 20.36
C LEU A 119 -5.12 -18.01 21.89
N GLU A 120 -6.16 -18.35 22.66
CA GLU A 120 -6.16 -18.32 24.13
C GLU A 120 -5.60 -19.61 24.74
N ASP A 121 -5.57 -20.69 23.98
CA ASP A 121 -5.07 -21.97 24.45
C ASP A 121 -3.55 -21.95 24.65
N ALA A 122 -3.09 -22.26 25.83
CA ALA A 122 -1.67 -22.37 26.19
C ALA A 122 -0.92 -23.42 25.35
N SER A 123 -1.62 -24.36 24.73
CA SER A 123 -1.07 -25.39 23.82
C SER A 123 -0.93 -24.89 22.38
N PHE A 124 -1.21 -23.63 22.06
CA PHE A 124 -1.09 -23.09 20.73
C PHE A 124 0.33 -23.33 20.16
N PRO A 125 0.44 -23.96 18.95
CA PRO A 125 1.74 -24.41 18.44
C PRO A 125 2.66 -23.23 18.09
N ARG A 126 3.91 -23.31 18.50
CA ARG A 126 4.93 -22.28 18.16
C ARG A 126 5.08 -22.06 16.65
N SER A 127 4.93 -23.13 15.84
CA SER A 127 4.92 -23.04 14.37
C SER A 127 3.78 -22.19 13.82
N GLY A 128 2.69 -22.02 14.57
CA GLY A 128 1.56 -21.17 14.19
C GLY A 128 1.78 -19.66 14.37
N GLN A 129 2.78 -19.26 15.16
CA GLN A 129 3.00 -17.85 15.50
C GLN A 129 3.28 -16.99 14.24
N GLN A 130 4.07 -17.50 13.29
CA GLN A 130 4.32 -16.81 12.02
C GLN A 130 3.05 -16.71 11.16
N VAL A 131 2.18 -17.73 11.21
CA VAL A 131 0.92 -17.72 10.47
C VAL A 131 -0.08 -16.73 11.08
N VAL A 132 -0.12 -16.59 12.41
CA VAL A 132 -0.94 -15.55 13.07
C VAL A 132 -0.52 -14.15 12.61
N ARG A 133 0.79 -13.89 12.55
CA ARG A 133 1.31 -12.61 12.04
C ARG A 133 0.98 -12.39 10.57
N MET A 134 1.10 -13.45 9.76
CA MET A 134 0.70 -13.41 8.35
C MET A 134 -0.79 -13.05 8.20
N VAL A 135 -1.66 -13.69 8.96
CA VAL A 135 -3.11 -13.39 8.97
C VAL A 135 -3.36 -11.94 9.40
N PHE A 136 -2.67 -11.49 10.44
CA PHE A 136 -2.78 -10.12 10.92
C PHE A 136 -2.35 -9.09 9.86
N GLU A 137 -1.18 -9.24 9.24
CA GLU A 137 -0.73 -8.30 8.22
C GLU A 137 -1.58 -8.36 6.95
N HIS A 138 -2.09 -9.54 6.58
CA HIS A 138 -3.03 -9.71 5.47
C HIS A 138 -4.32 -8.92 5.71
N GLU A 139 -4.86 -8.96 6.93
CA GLU A 139 -6.02 -8.15 7.32
C GLU A 139 -5.73 -6.65 7.13
N LEU A 140 -4.59 -6.17 7.62
CA LEU A 140 -4.19 -4.76 7.51
C LEU A 140 -4.01 -4.29 6.06
N MET A 141 -3.40 -5.10 5.20
CA MET A 141 -3.21 -4.78 3.78
C MET A 141 -4.54 -4.64 3.04
N HIS A 142 -5.50 -5.50 3.36
CA HIS A 142 -6.83 -5.42 2.75
C HIS A 142 -7.67 -4.23 3.23
N GLN A 143 -7.42 -3.69 4.42
CA GLN A 143 -8.07 -2.44 4.86
C GLN A 143 -7.75 -1.28 3.91
N GLU A 144 -6.50 -1.15 3.48
CA GLU A 144 -6.13 -0.16 2.47
C GLU A 144 -6.76 -0.47 1.10
N THR A 145 -6.82 -1.75 0.72
CA THR A 145 -7.52 -2.19 -0.50
C THR A 145 -8.98 -1.72 -0.51
N LEU A 146 -9.69 -1.91 0.58
CA LEU A 146 -11.08 -1.47 0.71
C LEU A 146 -11.21 0.05 0.53
N LEU A 147 -10.29 0.84 1.08
CA LEU A 147 -10.34 2.30 1.00
C LEU A 147 -10.12 2.85 -0.40
N TYR A 148 -9.14 2.35 -1.15
CA TYR A 148 -8.97 2.84 -2.51
C TYR A 148 -10.07 2.32 -3.46
N MET A 149 -10.70 1.17 -3.17
CA MET A 149 -11.92 0.74 -3.83
C MET A 149 -13.10 1.66 -3.49
N MET A 150 -13.30 1.98 -2.21
CA MET A 150 -14.34 2.91 -1.76
C MET A 150 -14.18 4.29 -2.39
N GLN A 151 -12.96 4.73 -2.64
CA GLN A 151 -12.72 6.02 -3.31
C GLN A 151 -13.35 6.07 -4.70
N GLN A 152 -13.48 4.93 -5.39
CA GLN A 152 -14.09 4.86 -6.73
C GLN A 152 -15.63 4.79 -6.69
N LEU A 153 -16.24 4.46 -5.55
CA LEU A 153 -17.69 4.40 -5.42
C LEU A 153 -18.35 5.78 -5.52
N PRO A 154 -19.58 5.86 -6.01
CA PRO A 154 -20.45 7.03 -5.81
C PRO A 154 -20.52 7.44 -4.34
N PHE A 155 -20.73 8.73 -4.05
CA PHE A 155 -20.70 9.22 -2.67
C PHE A 155 -21.91 8.76 -1.85
N ASP A 156 -23.04 8.49 -2.47
CA ASP A 156 -24.26 7.96 -1.86
C ASP A 156 -24.15 6.48 -1.49
N GLN A 157 -23.19 5.76 -2.05
CA GLN A 157 -22.92 4.36 -1.72
C GLN A 157 -21.95 4.17 -0.53
N LYS A 158 -21.54 5.25 0.11
CA LYS A 158 -20.64 5.19 1.28
C LYS A 158 -20.93 6.31 2.28
N ARG A 159 -20.65 6.05 3.54
CA ARG A 159 -20.89 6.97 4.65
C ARG A 159 -19.58 7.49 5.22
N ARG A 160 -19.55 8.73 5.64
CA ARG A 160 -18.43 9.25 6.43
C ARG A 160 -18.44 8.60 7.82
N PRO A 161 -17.28 8.19 8.35
CA PRO A 161 -17.22 7.73 9.73
C PRO A 161 -17.57 8.87 10.71
N ALA A 162 -18.12 8.50 11.85
CA ALA A 162 -18.34 9.46 12.93
C ALA A 162 -17.00 10.09 13.34
N GLY A 163 -16.98 11.40 13.53
CA GLY A 163 -15.78 12.13 13.90
C GLY A 163 -14.75 12.30 12.76
N HIS A 164 -15.14 12.06 11.50
CA HIS A 164 -14.26 12.28 10.35
C HIS A 164 -13.63 13.69 10.42
N PRO A 165 -12.29 13.79 10.39
CA PRO A 165 -11.61 15.08 10.50
C PRO A 165 -11.88 15.95 9.27
N ARG A 166 -11.71 17.26 9.43
CA ARG A 166 -11.67 18.16 8.27
C ARG A 166 -10.44 17.84 7.43
N LEU A 167 -10.58 17.97 6.12
CA LEU A 167 -9.45 17.78 5.21
C LEU A 167 -8.31 18.73 5.57
N PRO A 168 -7.08 18.23 5.70
CA PRO A 168 -5.91 19.06 6.00
C PRO A 168 -5.66 20.03 4.84
N ARG A 169 -5.83 21.30 5.07
CA ARG A 169 -5.54 22.38 4.12
C ARG A 169 -4.32 23.14 4.60
N GLY A 170 -3.63 23.79 3.71
CA GLY A 170 -2.48 24.62 4.05
C GLY A 170 -1.41 24.58 2.97
N HIS A 171 -0.38 25.37 3.15
CA HIS A 171 0.74 25.45 2.26
C HIS A 171 1.96 24.81 2.91
N GLY A 172 2.49 23.78 2.25
CA GLY A 172 3.76 23.20 2.61
C GLY A 172 4.92 24.06 2.10
N ALA A 173 6.03 24.03 2.82
CA ALA A 173 7.24 24.71 2.36
C ALA A 173 7.69 24.15 0.99
N ARG A 174 8.06 25.02 0.07
CA ARG A 174 8.72 24.59 -1.18
C ARG A 174 10.11 24.07 -0.81
N MET A 175 10.40 22.88 -1.31
CA MET A 175 11.68 22.21 -1.08
C MET A 175 12.41 22.09 -2.42
N GLY A 176 13.73 22.18 -2.37
CA GLY A 176 14.59 21.98 -3.51
C GLY A 176 14.92 20.49 -3.73
N ARG A 177 16.08 20.27 -4.31
CA ARG A 177 16.71 18.96 -4.42
C ARG A 177 17.67 18.74 -3.26
N VAL A 178 17.95 17.50 -2.98
CA VAL A 178 18.91 17.02 -2.00
C VAL A 178 19.94 16.18 -2.72
N HIS A 179 21.21 16.45 -2.47
CA HIS A 179 22.30 15.58 -2.88
C HIS A 179 22.42 14.42 -1.91
N VAL A 180 22.37 13.19 -2.43
CA VAL A 180 22.56 11.95 -1.69
C VAL A 180 23.92 11.37 -2.10
N PRO A 181 24.91 11.27 -1.19
CA PRO A 181 26.22 10.75 -1.50
C PRO A 181 26.18 9.27 -1.90
N ALA A 182 27.15 8.85 -2.71
CA ALA A 182 27.38 7.45 -3.02
C ALA A 182 27.57 6.61 -1.74
N GLY A 183 27.28 5.33 -1.81
CA GLY A 183 27.51 4.41 -0.70
C GLY A 183 26.66 3.15 -0.76
N ASP A 184 27.05 2.20 0.06
CA ASP A 184 26.38 0.92 0.13
C ASP A 184 25.04 0.99 0.85
N ILE A 185 24.11 0.17 0.44
CA ILE A 185 22.84 -0.08 1.10
C ILE A 185 22.50 -1.57 1.07
N VAL A 186 21.76 -2.03 2.04
CA VAL A 186 21.26 -3.41 2.07
C VAL A 186 19.75 -3.37 1.83
N LEU A 187 19.27 -3.90 0.72
CA LEU A 187 17.87 -4.17 0.47
C LEU A 187 17.43 -5.44 1.21
N GLY A 188 16.14 -5.58 1.43
CA GLY A 188 15.59 -6.72 2.15
C GLY A 188 16.08 -6.81 3.60
N THR A 189 15.96 -8.01 4.17
CA THR A 189 16.37 -8.29 5.55
C THR A 189 16.78 -9.75 5.74
N ALA A 190 17.54 -10.05 6.81
CA ALA A 190 17.92 -11.41 7.12
C ALA A 190 16.75 -12.19 7.74
N ARG A 191 16.62 -13.49 7.40
CA ARG A 191 15.62 -14.34 8.04
C ARG A 191 15.86 -14.39 9.55
N GLY A 192 14.78 -14.21 10.34
CA GLY A 192 14.83 -14.20 11.79
C GLY A 192 15.32 -12.89 12.42
N SER A 193 15.64 -11.85 11.64
CA SER A 193 16.01 -10.53 12.17
C SER A 193 14.79 -9.66 12.51
N ILE A 194 13.63 -10.02 11.97
CA ILE A 194 12.34 -9.37 12.26
C ILE A 194 11.33 -10.42 12.70
N PRO A 195 10.31 -10.03 13.48
CA PRO A 195 9.30 -10.97 14.01
C PRO A 195 8.50 -11.68 12.91
N PHE A 196 8.24 -11.01 11.80
CA PHE A 196 7.59 -11.53 10.59
C PHE A 196 8.04 -10.71 9.39
N GLY A 197 8.09 -11.35 8.23
CA GLY A 197 8.29 -10.72 6.92
C GLY A 197 7.70 -11.59 5.82
N TRP A 198 7.25 -10.94 4.76
CA TRP A 198 6.78 -11.60 3.55
C TRP A 198 7.97 -12.17 2.76
N ASP A 199 7.73 -13.19 1.94
CA ASP A 199 8.81 -13.89 1.23
C ASP A 199 9.70 -12.97 0.38
N ASN A 200 9.14 -11.93 -0.22
CA ASN A 200 9.87 -10.95 -1.04
C ASN A 200 10.76 -9.98 -0.24
N GLU A 201 10.67 -10.00 1.08
CA GLU A 201 11.52 -9.21 1.96
C GLU A 201 12.88 -9.87 2.22
N PHE A 202 13.06 -11.13 1.80
CA PHE A 202 14.24 -11.96 2.06
C PHE A 202 14.90 -12.46 0.77
N PRO A 203 16.21 -12.76 0.84
CA PRO A 203 17.17 -12.42 1.89
C PRO A 203 17.67 -10.97 1.80
N THR A 204 18.69 -10.63 2.57
CA THR A 204 19.45 -9.37 2.40
C THR A 204 20.13 -9.34 1.04
N CYS A 205 20.13 -8.17 0.40
CA CYS A 205 20.77 -7.91 -0.88
C CYS A 205 21.58 -6.62 -0.81
N PRO A 206 22.92 -6.69 -0.63
CA PRO A 206 23.79 -5.52 -0.66
C PRO A 206 23.82 -4.90 -2.06
N VAL A 207 23.77 -3.58 -2.13
CA VAL A 207 23.81 -2.82 -3.39
C VAL A 207 24.65 -1.57 -3.20
N ASP A 208 25.61 -1.35 -4.11
CA ASP A 208 26.32 -0.09 -4.22
C ASP A 208 25.46 0.94 -4.99
N VAL A 209 25.33 2.14 -4.45
CA VAL A 209 24.52 3.23 -5.02
C VAL A 209 25.44 4.42 -5.29
N SER A 210 25.53 4.84 -6.56
CA SER A 210 26.22 6.06 -6.93
C SER A 210 25.53 7.29 -6.35
N GLU A 211 26.23 8.40 -6.22
CA GLU A 211 25.64 9.68 -5.81
C GLU A 211 24.56 10.15 -6.80
N PHE A 212 23.55 10.85 -6.29
CA PHE A 212 22.46 11.38 -7.10
C PHE A 212 21.80 12.60 -6.46
N GLU A 213 21.09 13.38 -7.24
CA GLU A 213 20.16 14.38 -6.73
C GLU A 213 18.73 13.86 -6.73
N ILE A 214 17.98 14.11 -5.65
CA ILE A 214 16.59 13.71 -5.47
C ILE A 214 15.73 14.91 -5.05
N ASP A 215 14.48 14.98 -5.49
CA ASP A 215 13.53 15.94 -4.95
C ASP A 215 13.40 15.71 -3.44
N ALA A 216 13.58 16.78 -2.66
CA ALA A 216 13.50 16.71 -1.19
C ALA A 216 12.11 16.30 -0.66
N ALA A 217 11.08 16.41 -1.49
CA ALA A 217 9.69 16.10 -1.17
C ALA A 217 8.96 15.51 -2.38
N PRO A 218 7.83 14.80 -2.17
CA PRO A 218 7.02 14.27 -3.27
C PRO A 218 6.44 15.37 -4.17
N VAL A 219 6.15 15.02 -5.42
CA VAL A 219 5.49 15.91 -6.38
C VAL A 219 4.08 16.25 -5.90
N ARG A 220 3.78 17.55 -5.88
CA ARG A 220 2.48 18.10 -5.45
C ARG A 220 1.47 18.13 -6.58
N GLN A 221 0.19 18.23 -6.22
CA GLN A 221 -0.87 18.44 -7.21
C GLN A 221 -0.64 19.70 -8.06
N SER A 222 -0.23 20.81 -7.46
CA SER A 222 0.09 22.05 -8.20
C SER A 222 1.26 21.92 -9.19
N GLU A 223 2.22 21.06 -8.88
CA GLU A 223 3.36 20.81 -9.78
C GLU A 223 2.96 19.89 -10.93
N PHE A 224 2.18 18.86 -10.63
CA PHE A 224 1.66 17.95 -11.64
C PHE A 224 0.64 18.64 -12.58
N LEU A 225 -0.11 19.62 -12.06
CA LEU A 225 -1.01 20.43 -12.87
C LEU A 225 -0.28 21.15 -14.01
N ARG A 226 0.92 21.64 -13.76
CA ARG A 226 1.73 22.25 -14.83
C ARG A 226 2.08 21.29 -15.95
N PHE A 227 2.33 20.01 -15.62
CA PHE A 227 2.54 18.97 -16.63
C PHE A 227 1.27 18.73 -17.46
N VAL A 228 0.11 18.68 -16.81
CA VAL A 228 -1.18 18.53 -17.48
C VAL A 228 -1.44 19.71 -18.42
N GLU A 229 -1.26 20.95 -17.92
CA GLU A 229 -1.52 22.16 -18.69
C GLU A 229 -0.49 22.42 -19.79
N ALA A 230 0.72 21.86 -19.66
CA ALA A 230 1.73 21.87 -20.72
C ALA A 230 1.51 20.79 -21.79
N GLY A 231 0.35 20.11 -21.80
CA GLY A 231 0.04 19.06 -22.77
C GLY A 231 0.76 17.74 -22.51
N GLY A 232 1.16 17.48 -21.27
CA GLY A 232 1.92 16.28 -20.90
C GLY A 232 1.23 14.96 -21.23
N TYR A 233 -0.11 14.94 -21.21
CA TYR A 233 -0.89 13.79 -21.66
C TYR A 233 -1.04 13.71 -23.20
N GLU A 234 -0.76 14.75 -23.93
CA GLU A 234 -0.90 14.81 -25.38
C GLU A 234 0.40 14.49 -26.13
N GLU A 235 1.54 14.67 -25.45
CA GLU A 235 2.88 14.53 -25.99
C GLU A 235 3.43 13.11 -25.81
N ARG A 236 3.40 12.32 -26.90
CA ARG A 236 3.88 10.92 -26.96
C ARG A 236 5.31 10.74 -26.40
N ARG A 237 6.18 11.70 -26.60
CA ARG A 237 7.61 11.63 -26.22
C ARG A 237 7.87 11.44 -24.73
N TRP A 238 6.91 11.78 -23.87
CA TRP A 238 7.06 11.62 -22.42
C TRP A 238 6.73 10.21 -21.93
N TRP A 239 5.99 9.44 -22.70
CA TRP A 239 5.46 8.13 -22.32
C TRP A 239 6.29 7.00 -22.93
N ASP A 240 6.41 5.88 -22.22
CA ASP A 240 6.80 4.64 -22.86
C ASP A 240 5.65 4.10 -23.74
N GLU A 241 5.91 3.05 -24.49
CA GLU A 241 4.94 2.53 -25.46
C GLU A 241 3.69 1.95 -24.76
N LYS A 242 3.87 1.20 -23.66
CA LYS A 242 2.78 0.58 -22.92
C LYS A 242 1.92 1.64 -22.23
N GLY A 243 2.54 2.61 -21.56
CA GLY A 243 1.86 3.72 -20.88
C GLY A 243 1.10 4.61 -21.86
N TRP A 244 1.68 4.92 -23.04
CA TRP A 244 1.00 5.67 -24.09
C TRP A 244 -0.23 4.94 -24.62
N THR A 245 -0.08 3.65 -24.94
CA THR A 245 -1.19 2.81 -25.42
C THR A 245 -2.31 2.72 -24.40
N TRP A 246 -1.97 2.50 -23.13
CA TRP A 246 -2.94 2.48 -22.03
C TRP A 246 -3.67 3.82 -21.90
N ARG A 247 -2.93 4.93 -21.88
CA ARG A 247 -3.49 6.28 -21.79
C ARG A 247 -4.50 6.55 -22.90
N ILE A 248 -4.19 6.18 -24.17
CA ILE A 248 -5.09 6.34 -25.31
C ILE A 248 -6.36 5.48 -25.12
N ARG A 249 -6.19 4.19 -24.80
CA ARG A 249 -7.32 3.26 -24.62
C ARG A 249 -8.30 3.71 -23.52
N ARG A 250 -7.77 4.34 -22.48
CA ARG A 250 -8.56 4.86 -21.35
C ARG A 250 -9.06 6.28 -21.55
N GLY A 251 -8.65 6.95 -22.64
CA GLY A 251 -9.00 8.34 -22.90
C GLY A 251 -8.49 9.32 -21.83
N MET A 252 -7.38 9.01 -21.17
CA MET A 252 -6.87 9.82 -20.05
C MET A 252 -6.22 11.10 -20.53
N SER A 253 -6.55 12.20 -19.87
CA SER A 253 -5.99 13.54 -20.07
C SER A 253 -5.54 14.22 -18.77
N HIS A 254 -5.72 13.55 -17.64
CA HIS A 254 -5.37 14.01 -16.29
C HIS A 254 -5.41 12.82 -15.30
N PRO A 255 -4.93 12.96 -14.06
CA PRO A 255 -5.03 11.94 -13.03
C PRO A 255 -6.48 11.49 -12.77
N LEU A 256 -6.65 10.20 -12.45
CA LEU A 256 -7.98 9.60 -12.24
C LEU A 256 -8.84 10.35 -11.19
N SER A 257 -8.19 10.86 -10.15
CA SER A 257 -8.86 11.59 -9.07
C SER A 257 -9.26 13.03 -9.44
N TRP A 258 -8.85 13.52 -10.61
CA TRP A 258 -9.15 14.88 -11.04
C TRP A 258 -10.33 14.91 -12.00
N LYS A 259 -10.98 16.07 -12.05
CA LYS A 259 -12.09 16.35 -12.95
C LYS A 259 -12.03 17.81 -13.39
N ARG A 260 -12.19 18.07 -14.68
CA ARG A 260 -12.33 19.43 -15.18
C ARG A 260 -13.68 19.99 -14.78
N ALA A 261 -13.69 21.18 -14.20
CA ALA A 261 -14.90 21.92 -13.86
C ALA A 261 -15.05 23.17 -14.75
N ALA A 262 -16.17 23.87 -14.65
CA ALA A 262 -16.39 25.11 -15.39
C ALA A 262 -15.33 26.19 -15.04
N ARG A 263 -14.84 26.17 -13.82
CA ARG A 263 -13.72 26.99 -13.35
C ARG A 263 -12.68 26.10 -12.68
N GLY A 264 -11.52 25.91 -13.32
CA GLY A 264 -10.40 25.16 -12.74
C GLY A 264 -10.60 23.65 -12.66
N TRP A 265 -10.08 23.04 -11.63
CA TRP A 265 -10.03 21.61 -11.41
C TRP A 265 -10.62 21.20 -10.06
N ILE A 266 -11.20 20.03 -10.00
CA ILE A 266 -11.70 19.40 -8.79
C ILE A 266 -10.90 18.13 -8.53
N CYS A 267 -10.59 17.89 -7.28
CA CYS A 267 -9.98 16.64 -6.79
C CYS A 267 -11.05 15.83 -6.04
N ARG A 268 -11.19 14.56 -6.41
CA ARG A 268 -12.01 13.59 -5.71
C ARG A 268 -11.24 13.02 -4.52
N THR A 269 -11.79 13.18 -3.34
CA THR A 269 -11.32 12.51 -2.10
C THR A 269 -12.19 11.28 -1.80
N LEU A 270 -11.96 10.64 -0.68
CA LEU A 270 -12.73 9.47 -0.28
C LEU A 270 -14.23 9.79 -0.12
N PHE A 271 -14.59 10.97 0.43
CA PHE A 271 -15.97 11.31 0.78
C PHE A 271 -16.50 12.60 0.16
N GLU A 272 -15.72 13.33 -0.60
CA GLU A 272 -16.16 14.59 -1.21
C GLU A 272 -15.32 14.97 -2.42
N GLU A 273 -15.84 15.89 -3.22
CA GLU A 273 -15.06 16.63 -4.22
C GLU A 273 -14.61 17.96 -3.63
N VAL A 274 -13.37 18.34 -3.85
CA VAL A 274 -12.80 19.60 -3.41
C VAL A 274 -12.15 20.35 -4.56
N VAL A 275 -12.12 21.67 -4.50
CA VAL A 275 -11.38 22.46 -5.47
C VAL A 275 -9.90 22.11 -5.38
N LEU A 276 -9.26 21.80 -6.51
CA LEU A 276 -7.87 21.36 -6.53
C LEU A 276 -6.92 22.38 -5.91
N GLU A 277 -7.22 23.67 -6.07
CA GLU A 277 -6.43 24.75 -5.48
C GLU A 277 -6.37 24.67 -3.94
N ASP A 278 -7.47 24.27 -3.29
CA ASP A 278 -7.54 24.12 -1.82
C ASP A 278 -6.63 22.99 -1.29
N VAL A 279 -6.26 22.03 -2.14
CA VAL A 279 -5.43 20.87 -1.84
C VAL A 279 -4.20 20.80 -2.76
N SER A 280 -3.83 21.94 -3.34
CA SER A 280 -2.76 22.06 -4.34
C SER A 280 -1.38 21.60 -3.83
N ASP A 281 -1.16 21.64 -2.53
CA ASP A 281 0.07 21.18 -1.88
C ASP A 281 0.01 19.73 -1.39
N TRP A 282 -1.09 19.00 -1.61
CA TRP A 282 -1.09 17.56 -1.36
C TRP A 282 -0.22 16.84 -2.38
N PRO A 283 0.34 15.65 -2.04
CA PRO A 283 0.99 14.82 -3.03
C PRO A 283 -0.02 14.41 -4.12
N VAL A 284 0.41 14.37 -5.35
CA VAL A 284 -0.42 13.84 -6.43
C VAL A 284 -0.36 12.32 -6.43
N TYR A 285 -1.52 11.66 -6.53
CA TYR A 285 -1.62 10.22 -6.68
C TYR A 285 -1.91 9.87 -8.13
N VAL A 286 -1.03 9.07 -8.71
CA VAL A 286 -1.03 8.72 -10.13
C VAL A 286 -0.54 7.28 -10.33
N SER A 287 -0.75 6.72 -11.50
CA SER A 287 -0.12 5.46 -11.92
C SER A 287 1.39 5.63 -12.12
N TRP A 288 2.12 4.53 -12.15
CA TRP A 288 3.55 4.54 -12.48
C TRP A 288 3.83 5.16 -13.86
N ALA A 289 2.98 4.86 -14.85
CA ALA A 289 3.14 5.38 -16.21
C ALA A 289 3.03 6.91 -16.23
N GLU A 290 2.10 7.49 -15.48
CA GLU A 290 1.94 8.94 -15.32
C GLU A 290 3.12 9.56 -14.58
N ALA A 291 3.56 8.92 -13.49
CA ALA A 291 4.73 9.35 -12.71
C ALA A 291 6.01 9.37 -13.55
N ALA A 292 6.24 8.31 -14.34
CA ALA A 292 7.38 8.20 -15.24
C ALA A 292 7.33 9.23 -16.36
N ALA A 293 6.14 9.50 -16.92
CA ALA A 293 5.95 10.53 -17.94
C ALA A 293 6.26 11.94 -17.39
N TYR A 294 5.75 12.26 -16.21
CA TYR A 294 6.09 13.52 -15.53
C TYR A 294 7.59 13.64 -15.27
N ALA A 295 8.22 12.59 -14.76
CA ALA A 295 9.65 12.60 -14.45
C ALA A 295 10.49 12.91 -15.68
N ARG A 296 10.19 12.30 -16.83
CA ARG A 296 10.85 12.63 -18.12
C ARG A 296 10.61 14.07 -18.56
N TRP A 297 9.37 14.57 -18.43
CA TRP A 297 9.04 15.97 -18.73
C TRP A 297 9.84 16.94 -17.84
N LYS A 298 10.08 16.58 -16.59
CA LYS A 298 10.86 17.36 -15.62
C LYS A 298 12.38 17.24 -15.84
N GLY A 299 12.84 16.38 -16.77
CA GLY A 299 14.24 16.12 -17.02
C GLY A 299 14.91 15.19 -16.02
N GLY A 300 14.12 14.36 -15.34
CA GLY A 300 14.57 13.36 -14.39
C GLY A 300 13.98 11.97 -14.69
N ARG A 301 14.03 11.10 -13.70
CA ARG A 301 13.45 9.75 -13.69
C ARG A 301 12.93 9.40 -12.30
N LEU A 302 12.21 8.30 -12.17
CA LEU A 302 11.86 7.76 -10.86
C LEU A 302 13.13 7.18 -10.18
N PRO A 303 13.23 7.25 -8.84
CA PRO A 303 14.32 6.59 -8.11
C PRO A 303 14.24 5.08 -8.29
N THR A 304 15.36 4.40 -8.35
CA THR A 304 15.41 2.95 -8.17
C THR A 304 15.06 2.58 -6.72
N GLU A 305 14.74 1.31 -6.46
CA GLU A 305 14.53 0.80 -5.10
C GLU A 305 15.77 1.05 -4.22
N ALA A 306 16.97 0.84 -4.76
CA ALA A 306 18.22 1.08 -4.07
C ALA A 306 18.46 2.56 -3.74
N GLU A 307 18.18 3.47 -4.69
CA GLU A 307 18.28 4.92 -4.46
C GLU A 307 17.26 5.40 -3.43
N PHE A 308 16.01 4.88 -3.46
CA PHE A 308 15.05 5.17 -2.41
C PHE A 308 15.58 4.74 -1.05
N HIS A 309 16.12 3.53 -0.92
CA HIS A 309 16.69 3.03 0.32
C HIS A 309 17.89 3.85 0.77
N ARG A 310 18.78 4.27 -0.15
CA ARG A 310 19.91 5.14 0.16
C ARG A 310 19.46 6.49 0.68
N ALA A 311 18.46 7.10 0.04
CA ALA A 311 17.86 8.36 0.46
C ALA A 311 17.13 8.27 1.81
N ALA A 312 16.49 7.12 2.08
CA ALA A 312 15.67 6.92 3.27
C ALA A 312 16.46 6.47 4.48
N TYR A 313 17.34 5.50 4.32
CA TYR A 313 17.96 4.76 5.43
C TYR A 313 19.50 4.86 5.43
N GLY A 314 20.08 5.44 4.38
CA GLY A 314 21.52 5.68 4.30
C GLY A 314 21.95 6.78 5.25
N ASP A 315 23.14 6.61 5.81
CA ASP A 315 23.89 7.59 6.58
C ASP A 315 25.39 7.32 6.46
N ASP A 316 26.21 8.07 7.17
CA ASP A 316 27.65 7.83 7.25
C ASP A 316 28.03 6.79 8.31
N SER A 317 27.03 6.18 8.98
CA SER A 317 27.19 5.18 10.04
C SER A 317 26.94 3.76 9.51
N PRO A 318 27.66 2.75 10.00
CA PRO A 318 27.36 1.35 9.68
C PRO A 318 26.07 0.83 10.33
N SER A 319 25.34 1.64 11.10
CA SER A 319 24.13 1.24 11.79
C SER A 319 22.92 1.22 10.84
N VAL A 320 22.17 0.13 10.87
CA VAL A 320 20.93 0.03 10.09
C VAL A 320 19.80 0.81 10.77
N ARG A 321 19.31 1.85 10.13
CA ARG A 321 18.15 2.62 10.60
C ARG A 321 16.86 1.87 10.30
N PRO A 322 15.97 1.64 11.28
CA PRO A 322 14.66 1.03 11.03
C PRO A 322 13.69 1.96 10.29
N PHE A 323 13.83 3.28 10.46
CA PHE A 323 13.00 4.31 9.82
C PHE A 323 13.87 5.44 9.26
N PRO A 324 13.38 6.24 8.29
CA PRO A 324 14.15 7.37 7.75
C PRO A 324 14.63 8.35 8.81
N TRP A 325 13.83 8.58 9.83
CA TRP A 325 14.11 9.50 10.96
C TRP A 325 14.89 8.86 12.11
N GLY A 326 15.37 7.64 11.98
CA GLY A 326 16.16 6.92 13.00
C GLY A 326 15.41 5.79 13.68
N THR A 327 15.51 5.65 15.01
CA THR A 327 15.01 4.49 15.77
C THR A 327 13.66 4.71 16.45
N ALA A 328 13.18 5.94 16.52
CA ALA A 328 11.90 6.25 17.17
C ALA A 328 10.72 5.61 16.41
N PRO A 329 9.71 5.08 17.10
CA PRO A 329 8.57 4.44 16.44
C PRO A 329 7.79 5.44 15.57
N PRO A 330 7.02 4.94 14.58
CA PRO A 330 6.12 5.78 13.79
C PRO A 330 5.16 6.59 14.68
N SER A 331 4.94 7.87 14.34
CA SER A 331 4.01 8.76 15.02
C SER A 331 3.46 9.81 14.06
N THR A 332 2.37 10.46 14.45
CA THR A 332 1.72 11.51 13.65
C THR A 332 2.60 12.76 13.42
N GLU A 333 3.67 12.94 14.17
CA GLU A 333 4.66 14.00 13.95
C GLU A 333 5.63 13.67 12.79
N ARG A 334 5.78 12.37 12.46
CA ARG A 334 6.76 11.85 11.51
C ARG A 334 6.17 11.49 10.16
N GLY A 335 4.84 11.31 10.09
CA GLY A 335 4.19 10.96 8.84
C GLY A 335 2.68 10.84 8.95
N THR A 336 2.03 10.78 7.79
CA THR A 336 0.59 10.55 7.66
C THR A 336 0.36 9.08 7.29
N PHE A 337 -0.13 8.30 8.23
CA PHE A 337 -0.47 6.88 8.11
C PHE A 337 -1.53 6.52 9.16
N ASP A 338 -1.92 5.25 9.26
CA ASP A 338 -2.82 4.71 10.29
C ASP A 338 -4.21 5.35 10.31
N PHE A 339 -4.71 5.77 9.13
CA PHE A 339 -6.04 6.40 8.94
C PHE A 339 -6.27 7.72 9.70
N ASN A 340 -5.24 8.30 10.28
CA ASN A 340 -5.39 9.45 11.17
C ASN A 340 -6.09 10.65 10.55
N THR A 341 -5.91 10.88 9.25
CA THR A 341 -6.48 12.03 8.52
C THR A 341 -7.55 11.64 7.51
N TRP A 342 -7.68 10.34 7.17
CA TRP A 342 -8.54 9.85 6.08
C TRP A 342 -8.29 10.50 4.72
N SER A 343 -7.15 11.12 4.57
CA SER A 343 -6.72 11.86 3.39
C SER A 343 -5.21 12.11 3.46
N PRO A 344 -4.56 12.50 2.35
CA PRO A 344 -3.21 13.05 2.44
C PRO A 344 -3.19 14.38 3.20
N THR A 345 -1.99 14.77 3.61
CA THR A 345 -1.67 16.08 4.19
C THR A 345 -0.83 16.90 3.21
N PRO A 346 -0.76 18.24 3.36
CA PRO A 346 0.15 19.06 2.55
C PRO A 346 1.60 18.57 2.66
N VAL A 347 2.25 18.45 1.52
CA VAL A 347 3.66 18.03 1.43
C VAL A 347 4.55 18.96 2.27
N GLY A 348 5.43 18.37 3.09
CA GLY A 348 6.29 19.10 4.02
C GLY A 348 5.69 19.34 5.40
N SER A 349 4.54 18.73 5.72
CA SER A 349 3.89 18.83 7.04
C SER A 349 4.68 18.10 8.14
N HIS A 350 5.43 17.06 7.81
CA HIS A 350 6.07 16.16 8.78
C HIS A 350 7.61 16.26 8.74
N ARG A 351 8.16 17.39 9.20
CA ARG A 351 9.63 17.61 9.20
C ARG A 351 10.40 16.64 10.11
N ALA A 352 9.77 16.16 11.18
CA ALA A 352 10.34 15.17 12.09
C ALA A 352 10.49 13.77 11.44
N GLY A 353 9.87 13.54 10.27
CA GLY A 353 9.99 12.34 9.46
C GLY A 353 11.09 12.40 8.39
N ALA A 354 11.93 13.45 8.38
CA ALA A 354 13.02 13.57 7.42
C ALA A 354 14.08 12.47 7.60
N SER A 355 14.68 12.03 6.48
CA SER A 355 15.88 11.21 6.53
C SER A 355 17.10 12.03 6.93
N GLU A 356 18.24 11.36 7.15
CA GLU A 356 19.52 12.03 7.46
C GLU A 356 19.91 13.07 6.42
N TRP A 357 19.62 12.79 5.16
CA TRP A 357 19.88 13.69 4.04
C TRP A 357 18.88 14.84 3.94
N GLY A 358 17.85 14.89 4.79
CA GLY A 358 16.79 15.89 4.76
C GLY A 358 15.69 15.62 3.74
N VAL A 359 15.58 14.39 3.23
CA VAL A 359 14.50 13.99 2.33
C VAL A 359 13.24 13.71 3.16
N LEU A 360 12.12 14.35 2.81
CA LEU A 360 10.86 14.30 3.55
C LEU A 360 9.90 13.26 2.99
N GLU A 361 9.03 12.77 3.87
CA GLU A 361 7.86 11.93 3.50
C GLU A 361 8.21 10.70 2.65
N LEU A 362 9.36 10.07 2.93
CA LEU A 362 9.71 8.77 2.37
C LEU A 362 8.82 7.66 2.94
N VAL A 363 8.21 7.87 4.09
CA VAL A 363 7.21 7.01 4.72
C VAL A 363 5.98 7.85 5.06
N GLY A 364 4.80 7.32 4.74
CA GLY A 364 3.53 8.00 4.95
C GLY A 364 3.11 8.91 3.78
N ASN A 365 1.91 9.42 3.87
CA ASN A 365 1.32 10.37 2.92
C ASN A 365 1.14 9.85 1.48
N GLY A 366 1.37 8.58 1.23
CA GLY A 366 1.28 7.85 -0.05
C GLY A 366 2.44 6.88 -0.21
N TRP A 367 2.18 5.71 -0.77
CA TRP A 367 3.21 4.82 -1.29
C TRP A 367 4.04 5.54 -2.33
N GLU A 368 5.30 5.23 -2.45
CA GLU A 368 6.17 5.92 -3.38
C GLU A 368 6.62 5.01 -4.52
N TRP A 369 6.30 5.38 -5.75
CA TRP A 369 6.72 4.68 -6.94
C TRP A 369 8.23 4.72 -7.14
N THR A 370 8.81 3.56 -7.41
CA THR A 370 10.20 3.45 -7.86
C THR A 370 10.27 3.08 -9.34
N GLY A 371 11.44 3.25 -9.95
CA GLY A 371 11.73 2.80 -11.30
C GLY A 371 12.10 1.32 -11.39
N SER A 372 12.17 0.61 -10.26
CA SER A 372 12.57 -0.80 -10.22
C SER A 372 11.40 -1.73 -10.49
N ALA A 373 11.60 -2.67 -11.42
CA ALA A 373 10.69 -3.78 -11.58
C ALA A 373 10.70 -4.65 -10.31
N PHE A 374 9.53 -5.17 -9.94
CA PHE A 374 9.42 -6.09 -8.83
C PHE A 374 10.04 -7.44 -9.21
N ALA A 375 11.14 -7.78 -8.54
CA ALA A 375 11.93 -8.98 -8.79
C ALA A 375 12.37 -9.60 -7.47
N PRO A 376 12.69 -10.92 -7.46
CA PRO A 376 13.23 -11.58 -6.28
C PRO A 376 14.67 -11.10 -6.01
N PHE A 377 15.04 -11.08 -4.74
CA PHE A 377 16.47 -11.02 -4.37
C PHE A 377 17.14 -12.37 -4.64
N GLU A 378 18.45 -12.36 -4.88
CA GLU A 378 19.22 -13.58 -5.06
C GLU A 378 19.10 -14.48 -3.80
N GLY A 379 18.72 -15.75 -3.99
CA GLY A 379 18.43 -16.67 -2.90
C GLY A 379 17.00 -16.56 -2.35
N PHE A 380 16.08 -15.93 -3.07
CA PHE A 380 14.65 -15.90 -2.73
C PHE A 380 14.08 -17.32 -2.59
N GLU A 381 13.21 -17.50 -1.60
CA GLU A 381 12.42 -18.72 -1.39
C GLU A 381 10.96 -18.36 -1.13
N ARG A 382 10.04 -19.03 -1.84
CA ARG A 382 8.60 -18.86 -1.65
C ARG A 382 8.19 -19.18 -0.21
N MET A 383 7.28 -18.42 0.35
CA MET A 383 6.67 -18.70 1.65
C MET A 383 5.81 -19.97 1.60
N ALA A 384 6.16 -20.98 2.39
CA ALA A 384 5.44 -22.25 2.38
C ALA A 384 3.95 -22.12 2.80
N SER A 385 3.64 -21.19 3.70
CA SER A 385 2.28 -20.91 4.17
C SER A 385 1.41 -20.17 3.14
N TYR A 386 2.04 -19.43 2.20
CA TYR A 386 1.36 -18.69 1.15
C TYR A 386 2.24 -18.60 -0.13
N PRO A 387 2.40 -19.68 -0.90
CA PRO A 387 3.38 -19.77 -1.99
C PRO A 387 3.14 -18.80 -3.17
N GLY A 388 1.88 -18.38 -3.37
CA GLY A 388 1.48 -17.46 -4.44
C GLY A 388 1.55 -15.97 -4.06
N TYR A 389 2.12 -15.61 -2.87
CA TYR A 389 2.07 -14.23 -2.40
C TYR A 389 2.80 -13.26 -3.34
N SER A 390 4.06 -13.50 -3.67
CA SER A 390 4.85 -12.57 -4.48
C SER A 390 5.44 -13.17 -5.75
N ALA A 391 5.77 -14.44 -5.77
CA ALA A 391 6.55 -15.06 -6.83
C ALA A 391 5.88 -15.01 -8.22
N ASP A 392 4.55 -15.02 -8.25
CA ASP A 392 3.78 -14.98 -9.50
C ASP A 392 3.77 -13.57 -10.14
N PHE A 393 4.23 -12.55 -9.38
CA PHE A 393 4.35 -11.15 -9.79
C PHE A 393 5.77 -10.74 -10.21
N PHE A 394 6.74 -11.66 -10.17
CA PHE A 394 8.08 -11.45 -10.72
C PHE A 394 8.09 -11.60 -12.24
N ASP A 395 7.18 -10.90 -12.90
CA ASP A 395 6.87 -11.03 -14.32
C ASP A 395 7.45 -9.89 -15.19
N GLY A 396 8.19 -8.97 -14.57
CA GLY A 396 8.73 -7.78 -15.23
C GLY A 396 7.66 -6.74 -15.63
N GLN A 397 6.43 -6.90 -15.13
CA GLN A 397 5.31 -5.99 -15.41
C GLN A 397 4.85 -5.22 -14.17
N HIS A 398 5.32 -5.60 -12.99
CA HIS A 398 5.04 -4.91 -11.74
C HIS A 398 6.23 -4.08 -11.29
N PHE A 399 5.97 -2.93 -10.69
CA PHE A 399 6.98 -2.01 -10.17
C PHE A 399 6.86 -1.89 -8.66
N VAL A 400 8.02 -1.73 -8.01
CA VAL A 400 8.09 -1.63 -6.55
C VAL A 400 7.58 -0.27 -6.07
N LEU A 401 6.76 -0.31 -5.01
CA LEU A 401 6.40 0.85 -4.20
C LEU A 401 6.91 0.65 -2.78
N LEU A 402 7.38 1.74 -2.18
CA LEU A 402 7.99 1.73 -0.85
C LEU A 402 7.33 2.77 0.07
N GLY A 403 7.65 2.70 1.35
CA GLY A 403 7.15 3.63 2.35
C GLY A 403 5.80 3.21 2.93
N ALA A 404 4.81 4.08 2.85
CA ALA A 404 3.45 3.84 3.34
C ALA A 404 2.50 4.92 2.83
N SER A 405 1.20 4.63 2.73
CA SER A 405 0.17 5.64 2.49
C SER A 405 -0.43 6.13 3.81
N TRP A 406 -1.34 7.11 3.72
CA TRP A 406 -2.14 7.57 4.86
C TRP A 406 -3.09 6.48 5.40
N ALA A 407 -3.37 5.48 4.58
CA ALA A 407 -4.23 4.34 4.90
C ALA A 407 -3.44 3.07 5.31
N THR A 408 -2.12 3.13 5.37
CA THR A 408 -1.29 2.02 5.81
C THR A 408 -1.23 2.00 7.34
N ASP A 409 -1.48 0.84 7.95
CA ASP A 409 -1.33 0.66 9.40
C ASP A 409 0.15 0.78 9.81
N ALA A 410 0.41 1.46 10.91
CA ALA A 410 1.75 1.69 11.42
C ALA A 410 2.55 0.40 11.67
N GLN A 411 1.88 -0.72 11.93
CA GLN A 411 2.52 -2.02 12.18
C GLN A 411 3.07 -2.69 10.90
N LEU A 412 2.65 -2.23 9.72
CA LEU A 412 3.23 -2.64 8.44
C LEU A 412 4.48 -1.85 8.08
N ILE A 413 4.74 -0.72 8.75
CA ILE A 413 5.84 0.17 8.42
C ILE A 413 7.16 -0.44 8.88
N ARG A 414 7.93 -0.92 7.91
CA ARG A 414 9.30 -1.41 8.10
C ARG A 414 10.10 -1.24 6.81
N ARG A 415 11.41 -1.14 6.97
CA ARG A 415 12.34 -0.87 5.88
C ARG A 415 12.26 -1.90 4.75
N SER A 416 12.06 -3.17 5.07
CA SER A 416 12.06 -4.28 4.12
C SER A 416 10.72 -4.48 3.40
N PHE A 417 9.63 -3.86 3.86
CA PHE A 417 8.30 -4.05 3.26
C PHE A 417 8.26 -3.50 1.84
N ARG A 418 7.88 -4.34 0.88
CA ARG A 418 7.76 -4.03 -0.55
C ARG A 418 6.33 -4.23 -1.00
N ASN A 419 5.74 -3.20 -1.59
CA ASN A 419 4.48 -3.28 -2.31
C ASN A 419 4.75 -3.26 -3.81
N TRP A 420 3.84 -3.74 -4.64
CA TRP A 420 4.03 -3.77 -6.09
C TRP A 420 2.70 -3.67 -6.83
N PHE A 421 2.70 -2.97 -7.97
CA PHE A 421 1.55 -2.86 -8.86
C PHE A 421 1.98 -2.72 -10.31
N GLN A 422 1.01 -2.98 -11.21
CA GLN A 422 1.18 -2.74 -12.64
C GLN A 422 1.34 -1.24 -12.94
N PRO A 423 2.08 -0.86 -14.00
CA PRO A 423 2.36 0.54 -14.31
C PRO A 423 1.13 1.36 -14.68
N ASN A 424 0.05 0.70 -15.07
CA ASN A 424 -1.22 1.29 -15.49
C ASN A 424 -2.34 1.14 -14.44
N TYR A 425 -1.98 1.04 -13.14
CA TYR A 425 -2.91 0.91 -12.04
C TYR A 425 -3.05 2.24 -11.26
N PRO A 426 -4.02 3.12 -11.58
CA PRO A 426 -4.10 4.49 -11.07
C PRO A 426 -4.90 4.62 -9.77
N TYR A 427 -5.27 3.53 -9.12
CA TYR A 427 -6.24 3.52 -8.01
C TYR A 427 -5.58 3.66 -6.64
N MET A 428 -4.28 3.37 -6.55
CA MET A 428 -3.52 3.39 -5.30
C MET A 428 -3.32 4.80 -4.76
N PHE A 429 -3.18 4.90 -3.44
CA PHE A 429 -2.67 6.10 -2.79
C PHE A 429 -1.16 6.18 -2.96
N ALA A 430 -0.72 6.38 -4.22
CA ALA A 430 0.67 6.32 -4.62
C ALA A 430 1.16 7.64 -5.20
N LYS A 431 2.14 8.22 -4.51
CA LYS A 431 2.89 9.41 -4.89
C LYS A 431 4.22 9.05 -5.54
N PHE A 432 4.98 10.05 -5.93
CA PHE A 432 6.32 9.86 -6.48
C PHE A 432 7.18 11.11 -6.31
N ARG A 433 8.47 10.96 -6.53
CA ARG A 433 9.45 12.04 -6.68
C ARG A 433 10.41 11.74 -7.80
N CYS A 434 11.22 12.71 -8.21
CA CYS A 434 12.19 12.55 -9.26
C CYS A 434 13.62 12.49 -8.73
N VAL A 435 14.45 11.73 -9.43
CA VAL A 435 15.90 11.68 -9.32
C VAL A 435 16.50 12.26 -10.60
N TYR A 436 17.60 12.95 -10.47
CA TYR A 436 18.30 13.62 -11.56
C TYR A 436 19.73 13.08 -11.64
N ALA A 437 20.25 12.97 -12.86
CA ALA A 437 21.67 12.71 -13.07
C ALA A 437 22.47 13.97 -12.69
N ASN A 438 23.63 13.78 -12.10
CA ASN A 438 24.60 14.84 -11.86
C ASN A 438 25.20 15.34 -13.16
#